data_1057483f80446c5174696abf43074e3f
#
_entry.id   1057483f80446c5174696abf43074e3f
#
_cell.length_a   1.000
_cell.length_b   1.000
_cell.length_c   1.000
_cell.angle_alpha   90.00
_cell.angle_beta   90.00
_cell.angle_gamma   90.00
#
_symmetry.space_group_name_H-M   'P 1'
#
loop_
_entity.id
_entity.type
_entity.pdbx_description
1 polymer ?
#
loop_
_entity_poly.entity_id
_entity_poly.type
_entity_poly.pdbx_seq_one_letter_code
_entity_poly.pdbx_strand_id
1 'polypeptide(L)'
;MAKTIDINDWVLSGGGGAGVSYFHKTDPTLILKMDNREVSEAEVEESLATARIVYGLGIPTPEPGEVVFDGKRYGQVFRRIQNKISYSRLTGEHPELIPQLAHDYTEVVKQLHATKGSGTGLRSIKETYGNMVLANPFRPKELLEKAVRLLESLPDADTCVHGDLHFGNLIKADGRNYLIDIASFSYGHPYFDIAMMVAIHMLSFGNPAFHQELFHCTVDQSDAFWQCFIKEYFGEGVTNAQVEQMVLPYLAVRILTMETESGRPIPSADIPEVTAFIDSL
;
A
#
# COMPACT_ATOMS: atom_id res chain seq x y z
N MET A 1 12.81 22.73 -8.85
CA MET A 1 12.61 23.59 -7.64
C MET A 1 11.14 23.57 -7.27
N ALA A 2 10.86 23.20 -6.02
CA ALA A 2 9.50 23.23 -5.51
C ALA A 2 8.91 24.65 -5.53
N LYS A 3 7.62 24.75 -5.82
CA LYS A 3 6.88 26.00 -5.77
C LYS A 3 6.58 26.35 -4.31
N THR A 4 6.93 27.55 -3.88
CA THR A 4 6.59 28.03 -2.54
C THR A 4 5.09 28.31 -2.43
N ILE A 5 4.46 27.82 -1.36
CA ILE A 5 3.06 28.01 -1.05
C ILE A 5 2.88 28.62 0.34
N ASP A 6 1.75 29.29 0.57
CA ASP A 6 1.31 29.63 1.93
C ASP A 6 0.41 28.50 2.46
N ILE A 7 0.84 27.83 3.54
CA ILE A 7 0.05 26.75 4.17
C ILE A 7 -1.29 27.27 4.73
N ASN A 8 -1.39 28.59 4.99
CA ASN A 8 -2.64 29.20 5.42
C ASN A 8 -3.73 29.21 4.33
N ASP A 9 -3.38 28.96 3.06
CA ASP A 9 -4.36 28.78 1.98
C ASP A 9 -4.98 27.36 1.97
N TRP A 10 -4.54 26.49 2.86
CA TRP A 10 -4.94 25.10 2.95
C TRP A 10 -5.61 24.79 4.29
N VAL A 11 -6.58 23.87 4.29
CA VAL A 11 -7.30 23.37 5.48
C VAL A 11 -6.98 21.90 5.68
N LEU A 12 -6.57 21.55 6.89
CA LEU A 12 -6.35 20.15 7.25
C LEU A 12 -7.60 19.33 6.97
N SER A 13 -7.44 18.27 6.19
CA SER A 13 -8.54 17.39 5.80
C SER A 13 -8.48 16.02 6.45
N GLY A 14 -7.31 15.58 6.84
CA GLY A 14 -7.10 14.29 7.50
C GLY A 14 -5.62 14.00 7.68
N GLY A 15 -5.33 12.97 8.46
CA GLY A 15 -3.97 12.49 8.70
C GLY A 15 -3.99 11.00 9.01
N GLY A 16 -2.85 10.36 8.79
CA GLY A 16 -2.59 8.96 9.08
C GLY A 16 -1.16 8.75 9.55
N GLY A 17 -0.72 7.51 9.63
CA GLY A 17 0.63 7.16 10.08
C GLY A 17 1.72 7.79 9.22
N ALA A 18 1.57 7.81 7.90
CA ALA A 18 2.58 8.28 6.97
C ALA A 18 2.57 9.81 6.76
N GLY A 19 1.40 10.46 6.82
CA GLY A 19 1.33 11.88 6.48
C GLY A 19 0.00 12.54 6.77
N VAL A 20 -0.07 13.82 6.44
CA VAL A 20 -1.27 14.65 6.56
C VAL A 20 -1.70 15.19 5.20
N SER A 21 -2.99 15.39 5.02
CA SER A 21 -3.56 15.97 3.81
C SER A 21 -4.35 17.24 4.11
N TYR A 22 -4.36 18.15 3.13
CA TYR A 22 -5.03 19.44 3.22
C TYR A 22 -5.82 19.71 1.95
N PHE A 23 -6.99 20.37 2.08
CA PHE A 23 -7.75 20.90 0.95
C PHE A 23 -7.42 22.36 0.74
N HIS A 24 -7.32 22.76 -0.53
CA HIS A 24 -7.13 24.19 -0.84
C HIS A 24 -8.43 24.97 -0.59
N LYS A 25 -8.32 26.14 0.07
CA LYS A 25 -9.49 26.94 0.52
C LYS A 25 -10.37 27.44 -0.59
N THR A 26 -9.77 27.84 -1.72
CA THR A 26 -10.45 28.47 -2.85
C THR A 26 -10.51 27.60 -4.10
N ASP A 27 -9.69 26.53 -4.18
CA ASP A 27 -9.74 25.56 -5.26
C ASP A 27 -10.06 24.15 -4.71
N PRO A 28 -11.34 23.76 -4.69
CA PRO A 28 -11.77 22.49 -4.14
C PRO A 28 -11.28 21.27 -4.95
N THR A 29 -10.63 21.49 -6.09
CA THR A 29 -10.10 20.42 -6.95
C THR A 29 -8.69 20.00 -6.57
N LEU A 30 -8.06 20.63 -5.59
CA LEU A 30 -6.71 20.34 -5.15
C LEU A 30 -6.67 19.69 -3.77
N ILE A 31 -5.73 18.74 -3.62
CA ILE A 31 -5.33 18.15 -2.35
C ILE A 31 -3.82 18.19 -2.23
N LEU A 32 -3.33 18.64 -1.09
CA LEU A 32 -1.91 18.63 -0.73
C LEU A 32 -1.67 17.47 0.23
N LYS A 33 -0.66 16.65 -0.04
CA LYS A 33 -0.14 15.62 0.88
C LYS A 33 1.23 16.05 1.38
N MET A 34 1.45 15.95 2.69
CA MET A 34 2.73 16.20 3.36
C MET A 34 3.08 15.02 4.26
N ASP A 35 4.32 14.58 4.22
CA ASP A 35 4.83 13.51 5.06
C ASP A 35 4.90 13.94 6.55
N ASN A 36 4.70 13.00 7.48
CA ASN A 36 4.86 13.26 8.91
C ASN A 36 6.33 13.34 9.33
N ARG A 37 7.22 12.68 8.59
CA ARG A 37 8.67 12.77 8.76
C ARG A 37 9.23 13.96 7.99
N GLU A 38 10.43 14.37 8.32
CA GLU A 38 11.20 15.30 7.50
C GLU A 38 11.67 14.59 6.24
N VAL A 39 11.31 15.12 5.08
CA VAL A 39 11.68 14.61 3.76
C VAL A 39 12.35 15.70 2.94
N SER A 40 13.32 15.33 2.12
CA SER A 40 14.00 16.23 1.19
C SER A 40 13.14 16.51 -0.06
N GLU A 41 13.46 17.62 -0.77
CA GLU A 41 12.85 17.91 -2.07
C GLU A 41 13.01 16.74 -3.04
N ALA A 42 14.19 16.11 -3.04
CA ALA A 42 14.50 15.00 -3.95
C ALA A 42 13.62 13.76 -3.68
N GLU A 43 13.36 13.41 -2.41
CA GLU A 43 12.46 12.29 -2.06
C GLU A 43 11.03 12.57 -2.50
N VAL A 44 10.56 13.80 -2.33
CA VAL A 44 9.20 14.20 -2.73
C VAL A 44 9.07 14.24 -4.26
N GLU A 45 10.08 14.75 -4.98
CA GLU A 45 10.13 14.72 -6.45
C GLU A 45 10.14 13.28 -7.00
N GLU A 46 10.87 12.37 -6.37
CA GLU A 46 10.92 10.97 -6.75
C GLU A 46 9.55 10.29 -6.55
N SER A 47 8.91 10.52 -5.41
CA SER A 47 7.56 10.02 -5.13
C SER A 47 6.54 10.55 -6.15
N LEU A 48 6.62 11.84 -6.50
CA LEU A 48 5.75 12.44 -7.51
C LEU A 48 6.05 11.93 -8.92
N ALA A 49 7.32 11.63 -9.24
CA ALA A 49 7.70 11.02 -10.50
C ALA A 49 7.09 9.62 -10.64
N THR A 50 7.13 8.80 -9.59
CA THR A 50 6.42 7.50 -9.52
C THR A 50 4.93 7.68 -9.80
N ALA A 51 4.28 8.65 -9.15
CA ALA A 51 2.87 8.94 -9.38
C ALA A 51 2.56 9.32 -10.84
N ARG A 52 3.42 10.10 -11.48
CA ARG A 52 3.28 10.48 -12.90
C ARG A 52 3.41 9.28 -13.84
N ILE A 53 4.33 8.36 -13.55
CA ILE A 53 4.49 7.12 -14.32
C ILE A 53 3.22 6.28 -14.19
N VAL A 54 2.76 6.02 -12.98
CA VAL A 54 1.56 5.20 -12.70
C VAL A 54 0.32 5.79 -13.37
N TYR A 55 0.11 7.09 -13.25
CA TYR A 55 -0.98 7.80 -13.93
C TYR A 55 -0.87 7.70 -15.47
N GLY A 56 0.35 7.86 -15.99
CA GLY A 56 0.64 7.72 -17.43
C GLY A 56 0.43 6.33 -18.00
N LEU A 57 0.51 5.29 -17.17
CA LEU A 57 0.19 3.90 -17.53
C LEU A 57 -1.33 3.65 -17.61
N GLY A 58 -2.16 4.64 -17.27
CA GLY A 58 -3.62 4.51 -17.27
C GLY A 58 -4.18 3.78 -16.04
N ILE A 59 -3.35 3.54 -15.02
CA ILE A 59 -3.80 3.02 -13.74
C ILE A 59 -4.63 4.12 -13.05
N PRO A 60 -5.88 3.84 -12.63
CA PRO A 60 -6.76 4.86 -12.08
C PRO A 60 -6.24 5.33 -10.70
N THR A 61 -5.58 6.48 -10.68
CA THR A 61 -5.02 7.13 -9.50
C THR A 61 -5.34 8.63 -9.54
N PRO A 62 -5.22 9.37 -8.43
CA PRO A 62 -5.31 10.82 -8.47
C PRO A 62 -4.28 11.42 -9.45
N GLU A 63 -4.71 12.37 -10.28
CA GLU A 63 -3.81 13.06 -11.22
C GLU A 63 -2.71 13.80 -10.43
N PRO A 64 -1.41 13.52 -10.68
CA PRO A 64 -0.31 14.16 -9.98
C PRO A 64 -0.07 15.58 -10.50
N GLY A 65 0.14 16.51 -9.59
CA GLY A 65 0.43 17.90 -9.87
C GLY A 65 1.91 18.26 -9.72
N GLU A 66 2.22 19.05 -8.69
CA GLU A 66 3.55 19.66 -8.48
C GLU A 66 4.07 19.40 -7.06
N VAL A 67 5.39 19.48 -6.90
CA VAL A 67 6.05 19.54 -5.58
C VAL A 67 5.98 20.98 -5.08
N VAL A 68 5.65 21.13 -3.80
CA VAL A 68 5.51 22.41 -3.13
C VAL A 68 6.33 22.46 -1.85
N PHE A 69 6.62 23.71 -1.39
CA PHE A 69 7.33 23.99 -0.15
C PHE A 69 6.57 25.04 0.66
N ASP A 70 6.24 24.75 1.92
CA ASP A 70 5.49 25.68 2.80
C ASP A 70 6.40 26.60 3.64
N GLY A 71 7.71 26.64 3.33
CA GLY A 71 8.73 27.36 4.12
C GLY A 71 9.38 26.45 5.17
N LYS A 72 8.84 25.27 5.43
CA LYS A 72 9.37 24.31 6.42
C LYS A 72 9.41 22.87 5.89
N ARG A 73 8.41 22.44 5.15
CA ARG A 73 8.25 21.06 4.67
C ARG A 73 7.94 21.04 3.18
N TYR A 74 8.37 19.98 2.52
CA TYR A 74 7.97 19.69 1.15
C TYR A 74 6.68 18.86 1.13
N GLY A 75 5.89 19.00 0.07
CA GLY A 75 4.65 18.27 -0.14
C GLY A 75 4.34 18.07 -1.60
N GLN A 76 3.30 17.30 -1.87
CA GLN A 76 2.84 16.94 -3.21
C GLN A 76 1.39 17.40 -3.39
N VAL A 77 1.11 18.10 -4.47
CA VAL A 77 -0.26 18.47 -4.84
C VAL A 77 -0.78 17.47 -5.86
N PHE A 78 -2.03 17.03 -5.67
CA PHE A 78 -2.78 16.18 -6.59
C PHE A 78 -4.14 16.78 -6.92
N ARG A 79 -4.76 16.32 -8.01
CA ARG A 79 -6.19 16.51 -8.22
C ARG A 79 -6.97 15.74 -7.17
N ARG A 80 -7.84 16.45 -6.46
CA ARG A 80 -8.68 15.89 -5.41
C ARG A 80 -9.80 15.06 -6.01
N ILE A 81 -9.91 13.81 -5.60
CA ILE A 81 -11.07 12.97 -5.85
C ILE A 81 -12.13 13.36 -4.82
N GLN A 82 -13.24 13.92 -5.29
CA GLN A 82 -14.36 14.35 -4.45
C GLN A 82 -15.31 13.16 -4.21
N ASN A 83 -16.16 13.26 -3.17
CA ASN A 83 -17.19 12.26 -2.84
C ASN A 83 -16.64 10.83 -2.71
N LYS A 84 -15.38 10.73 -2.30
CA LYS A 84 -14.70 9.43 -2.19
C LYS A 84 -15.09 8.68 -0.91
N ILE A 85 -15.20 7.37 -1.03
CA ILE A 85 -15.30 6.44 0.09
C ILE A 85 -14.36 5.26 -0.14
N SER A 86 -13.64 4.81 0.91
CA SER A 86 -12.77 3.65 0.79
C SER A 86 -13.56 2.34 0.75
N TYR A 87 -13.00 1.33 0.11
CA TYR A 87 -13.61 0.00 0.09
C TYR A 87 -13.70 -0.60 1.49
N SER A 88 -12.73 -0.32 2.36
CA SER A 88 -12.80 -0.74 3.76
C SER A 88 -13.99 -0.14 4.51
N ARG A 89 -14.25 1.16 4.32
CA ARG A 89 -15.42 1.82 4.91
C ARG A 89 -16.73 1.31 4.29
N LEU A 90 -16.80 1.11 2.97
CA LEU A 90 -17.96 0.51 2.30
C LEU A 90 -18.24 -0.89 2.86
N THR A 91 -17.21 -1.69 3.09
CA THR A 91 -17.32 -3.02 3.70
C THR A 91 -17.95 -2.96 5.09
N GLY A 92 -17.60 -1.94 5.89
CA GLY A 92 -18.15 -1.75 7.22
C GLY A 92 -19.59 -1.22 7.21
N GLU A 93 -19.87 -0.23 6.38
CA GLU A 93 -21.19 0.43 6.31
C GLU A 93 -22.23 -0.39 5.53
N HIS A 94 -21.78 -1.23 4.57
CA HIS A 94 -22.64 -2.01 3.68
C HIS A 94 -22.17 -3.47 3.55
N PRO A 95 -22.21 -4.27 4.64
CA PRO A 95 -21.71 -5.64 4.61
C PRO A 95 -22.45 -6.54 3.61
N GLU A 96 -23.67 -6.21 3.24
CA GLU A 96 -24.45 -6.91 2.20
C GLU A 96 -23.82 -6.77 0.80
N LEU A 97 -22.98 -5.76 0.59
CA LEU A 97 -22.28 -5.51 -0.69
C LEU A 97 -20.91 -6.17 -0.75
N ILE A 98 -20.43 -6.85 0.28
CA ILE A 98 -19.08 -7.44 0.34
C ILE A 98 -18.74 -8.26 -0.92
N PRO A 99 -19.59 -9.16 -1.43
CA PRO A 99 -19.26 -9.92 -2.63
C PRO A 99 -19.02 -9.02 -3.86
N GLN A 100 -19.86 -7.99 -4.05
CA GLN A 100 -19.71 -7.06 -5.16
C GLN A 100 -18.47 -6.16 -4.99
N LEU A 101 -18.20 -5.70 -3.77
CA LEU A 101 -17.01 -4.90 -3.47
C LEU A 101 -15.72 -5.70 -3.70
N ALA A 102 -15.70 -6.96 -3.27
CA ALA A 102 -14.57 -7.85 -3.50
C ALA A 102 -14.36 -8.14 -4.99
N HIS A 103 -15.44 -8.32 -5.75
CA HIS A 103 -15.37 -8.47 -7.21
C HIS A 103 -14.77 -7.22 -7.87
N ASP A 104 -15.34 -6.04 -7.63
CA ASP A 104 -14.85 -4.77 -8.18
C ASP A 104 -13.37 -4.52 -7.83
N TYR A 105 -12.99 -4.82 -6.58
CA TYR A 105 -11.61 -4.72 -6.09
C TYR A 105 -10.69 -5.69 -6.86
N THR A 106 -11.11 -6.94 -7.00
CA THR A 106 -10.33 -7.97 -7.69
C THR A 106 -10.07 -7.62 -9.14
N GLU A 107 -11.05 -7.05 -9.84
CA GLU A 107 -10.86 -6.60 -11.22
C GLU A 107 -9.81 -5.48 -11.32
N VAL A 108 -9.80 -4.52 -10.39
CA VAL A 108 -8.76 -3.48 -10.33
C VAL A 108 -7.38 -4.11 -10.07
N VAL A 109 -7.29 -5.07 -9.15
CA VAL A 109 -6.03 -5.75 -8.82
C VAL A 109 -5.53 -6.59 -10.00
N LYS A 110 -6.42 -7.32 -10.69
CA LYS A 110 -6.06 -8.08 -11.89
C LYS A 110 -5.56 -7.17 -13.01
N GLN A 111 -6.21 -6.02 -13.22
CA GLN A 111 -5.77 -5.03 -14.20
C GLN A 111 -4.39 -4.47 -13.84
N LEU A 112 -4.15 -4.14 -12.56
CA LEU A 112 -2.85 -3.71 -12.07
C LEU A 112 -1.78 -4.76 -12.38
N HIS A 113 -2.01 -6.01 -11.98
CA HIS A 113 -1.08 -7.12 -12.15
C HIS A 113 -0.94 -7.60 -13.62
N ALA A 114 -1.78 -7.15 -14.53
CA ALA A 114 -1.64 -7.35 -15.97
C ALA A 114 -0.90 -6.17 -16.66
N THR A 115 -0.71 -5.05 -15.97
CA THR A 115 -0.04 -3.86 -16.51
C THR A 115 1.47 -4.03 -16.44
N LYS A 116 2.18 -3.84 -17.56
CA LYS A 116 3.63 -3.91 -17.58
C LYS A 116 4.25 -2.70 -16.87
N GLY A 117 5.10 -2.96 -15.87
CA GLY A 117 5.81 -1.95 -15.08
C GLY A 117 7.30 -1.83 -15.45
N SER A 118 7.94 -2.91 -15.88
CA SER A 118 9.37 -2.86 -16.23
C SER A 118 9.64 -1.97 -17.44
N GLY A 119 10.73 -1.21 -17.41
CA GLY A 119 11.12 -0.29 -18.48
C GLY A 119 10.31 1.02 -18.53
N THR A 120 9.40 1.27 -17.60
CA THR A 120 8.59 2.49 -17.53
C THR A 120 9.24 3.61 -16.70
N GLY A 121 10.27 3.28 -15.95
CA GLY A 121 10.90 4.14 -14.94
C GLY A 121 10.51 3.79 -13.52
N LEU A 122 9.57 2.86 -13.30
CA LEU A 122 9.30 2.29 -11.98
C LEU A 122 10.51 1.50 -11.50
N ARG A 123 10.79 1.53 -10.20
CA ARG A 123 11.80 0.69 -9.55
C ARG A 123 11.35 -0.76 -9.44
N SER A 124 12.32 -1.67 -9.37
CA SER A 124 12.04 -3.05 -8.96
C SER A 124 11.62 -3.11 -7.50
N ILE A 125 10.56 -3.86 -7.20
CA ILE A 125 10.14 -4.12 -5.81
C ILE A 125 11.25 -4.83 -5.02
N LYS A 126 12.02 -5.73 -5.66
CA LYS A 126 13.15 -6.41 -5.02
C LYS A 126 14.26 -5.43 -4.62
N GLU A 127 14.58 -4.45 -5.46
CA GLU A 127 15.56 -3.41 -5.13
C GLU A 127 15.07 -2.56 -3.95
N THR A 128 13.82 -2.10 -3.99
CA THR A 128 13.21 -1.30 -2.93
C THR A 128 13.18 -2.08 -1.61
N TYR A 129 12.66 -3.30 -1.62
CA TYR A 129 12.55 -4.11 -0.41
C TYR A 129 13.90 -4.60 0.10
N GLY A 130 14.86 -4.90 -0.78
CA GLY A 130 16.23 -5.28 -0.39
C GLY A 130 16.91 -4.18 0.43
N ASN A 131 16.81 -2.93 -0.01
CA ASN A 131 17.33 -1.79 0.72
C ASN A 131 16.62 -1.60 2.08
N MET A 132 15.30 -1.76 2.13
CA MET A 132 14.53 -1.63 3.36
C MET A 132 14.84 -2.76 4.35
N VAL A 133 14.97 -4.00 3.89
CA VAL A 133 15.36 -5.14 4.73
C VAL A 133 16.74 -4.90 5.34
N LEU A 134 17.74 -4.48 4.55
CA LEU A 134 19.08 -4.20 5.06
C LEU A 134 19.11 -3.01 6.05
N ALA A 135 18.17 -2.09 5.95
CA ALA A 135 18.03 -0.96 6.87
C ALA A 135 17.26 -1.29 8.16
N ASN A 136 16.73 -2.53 8.31
CA ASN A 136 15.96 -2.92 9.49
C ASN A 136 16.85 -2.94 10.76
N PRO A 137 16.56 -2.12 11.78
CA PRO A 137 17.39 -2.00 12.97
C PRO A 137 17.07 -3.03 14.06
N PHE A 138 16.02 -3.85 13.87
CA PHE A 138 15.46 -4.74 14.90
C PHE A 138 15.94 -6.19 14.78
N ARG A 139 16.59 -6.55 13.67
CA ARG A 139 16.98 -7.93 13.36
C ARG A 139 18.50 -8.05 13.19
N PRO A 140 19.10 -9.22 13.51
CA PRO A 140 20.52 -9.45 13.29
C PRO A 140 20.91 -9.32 11.83
N LYS A 141 22.06 -8.69 11.53
CA LYS A 141 22.53 -8.46 10.17
C LYS A 141 22.61 -9.74 9.32
N GLU A 142 23.07 -10.83 9.92
CA GLU A 142 23.17 -12.13 9.24
C GLU A 142 21.82 -12.65 8.75
N LEU A 143 20.76 -12.44 9.55
CA LEU A 143 19.38 -12.77 9.17
C LEU A 143 18.90 -11.88 8.02
N LEU A 144 19.18 -10.57 8.09
CA LEU A 144 18.79 -9.62 7.03
C LEU A 144 19.47 -9.96 5.70
N GLU A 145 20.75 -10.34 5.72
CA GLU A 145 21.47 -10.80 4.52
C GLU A 145 20.88 -12.09 3.94
N LYS A 146 20.41 -13.01 4.79
CA LYS A 146 19.69 -14.23 4.33
C LYS A 146 18.34 -13.89 3.74
N ALA A 147 17.59 -12.95 4.34
CA ALA A 147 16.32 -12.47 3.83
C ALA A 147 16.47 -11.78 2.45
N VAL A 148 17.56 -11.04 2.22
CA VAL A 148 17.86 -10.46 0.90
C VAL A 148 18.17 -11.57 -0.11
N ARG A 149 18.96 -12.58 0.23
CA ARG A 149 19.17 -13.75 -0.66
C ARG A 149 17.87 -14.49 -0.98
N LEU A 150 16.98 -14.65 0.01
CA LEU A 150 15.63 -15.16 -0.25
C LEU A 150 14.90 -14.30 -1.26
N LEU A 151 14.84 -12.98 -1.02
CA LEU A 151 14.19 -12.01 -1.91
C LEU A 151 14.71 -12.09 -3.35
N GLU A 152 16.03 -12.17 -3.52
CA GLU A 152 16.68 -12.30 -4.83
C GLU A 152 16.30 -13.61 -5.54
N SER A 153 16.09 -14.71 -4.77
CA SER A 153 15.70 -16.02 -5.31
C SER A 153 14.23 -16.12 -5.73
N LEU A 154 13.38 -15.21 -5.28
CA LEU A 154 11.96 -15.22 -5.66
C LEU A 154 11.78 -14.99 -7.17
N PRO A 155 10.72 -15.50 -7.80
CA PRO A 155 10.44 -15.26 -9.20
C PRO A 155 10.38 -13.78 -9.55
N ASP A 156 10.93 -13.42 -10.73
CA ASP A 156 10.78 -12.08 -11.31
C ASP A 156 9.48 -12.00 -12.12
N ALA A 157 8.95 -10.78 -12.22
CA ALA A 157 7.88 -10.46 -13.14
C ALA A 157 7.97 -8.99 -13.56
N ASP A 158 7.40 -8.69 -14.72
CA ASP A 158 7.40 -7.34 -15.33
C ASP A 158 6.18 -6.51 -14.94
N THR A 159 5.32 -7.00 -14.07
CA THR A 159 4.02 -6.41 -13.79
C THR A 159 4.10 -5.29 -12.76
N CYS A 160 3.17 -4.34 -12.84
CA CYS A 160 3.00 -3.33 -11.80
C CYS A 160 2.56 -4.00 -10.48
N VAL A 161 3.12 -3.53 -9.38
CA VAL A 161 2.70 -3.84 -8.02
C VAL A 161 2.53 -2.54 -7.23
N HIS A 162 1.52 -2.51 -6.37
CA HIS A 162 1.22 -1.34 -5.53
C HIS A 162 2.24 -1.15 -4.40
N GLY A 163 2.72 -2.26 -3.83
CA GLY A 163 3.66 -2.30 -2.72
C GLY A 163 3.01 -2.08 -1.34
N ASP A 164 1.81 -1.50 -1.30
CA ASP A 164 0.99 -1.32 -0.08
C ASP A 164 -0.49 -1.62 -0.39
N LEU A 165 -0.75 -2.75 -1.07
CA LEU A 165 -2.08 -3.10 -1.53
C LEU A 165 -2.96 -3.62 -0.40
N HIS A 166 -4.03 -2.90 -0.11
CA HIS A 166 -5.11 -3.34 0.75
C HIS A 166 -6.41 -2.59 0.41
N PHE A 167 -7.55 -3.09 0.86
CA PHE A 167 -8.87 -2.54 0.50
C PHE A 167 -9.13 -1.12 1.04
N GLY A 168 -8.33 -0.62 1.99
CA GLY A 168 -8.33 0.78 2.40
C GLY A 168 -7.70 1.71 1.37
N ASN A 169 -6.80 1.21 0.52
CA ASN A 169 -6.10 1.95 -0.53
C ASN A 169 -6.82 1.92 -1.89
N LEU A 170 -8.02 1.34 -1.95
CA LEU A 170 -8.94 1.52 -3.06
C LEU A 170 -10.12 2.38 -2.61
N ILE A 171 -10.41 3.43 -3.37
CA ILE A 171 -11.55 4.32 -3.12
C ILE A 171 -12.51 4.31 -4.31
N LYS A 172 -13.80 4.46 -4.00
CA LYS A 172 -14.86 4.64 -4.99
C LYS A 172 -15.34 6.10 -4.98
N ALA A 173 -15.48 6.71 -6.15
CA ALA A 173 -16.01 8.05 -6.32
C ALA A 173 -16.72 8.16 -7.67
N ASP A 174 -17.93 8.68 -7.68
CA ASP A 174 -18.73 8.92 -8.90
C ASP A 174 -18.75 7.70 -9.84
N GLY A 175 -18.89 6.48 -9.28
CA GLY A 175 -18.96 5.21 -10.01
C GLY A 175 -17.62 4.70 -10.56
N ARG A 176 -16.50 5.33 -10.20
CA ARG A 176 -15.14 4.91 -10.60
C ARG A 176 -14.32 4.50 -9.39
N ASN A 177 -13.35 3.63 -9.62
CA ASN A 177 -12.41 3.14 -8.62
C ASN A 177 -11.05 3.81 -8.83
N TYR A 178 -10.35 4.16 -7.72
CA TYR A 178 -9.03 4.78 -7.76
C TYR A 178 -8.14 4.17 -6.69
N LEU A 179 -6.93 3.78 -7.07
CA LEU A 179 -5.87 3.42 -6.15
C LEU A 179 -5.24 4.69 -5.57
N ILE A 180 -5.00 4.70 -4.27
CA ILE A 180 -4.36 5.79 -3.54
C ILE A 180 -3.13 5.27 -2.79
N ASP A 181 -2.33 6.17 -2.22
CA ASP A 181 -1.08 5.86 -1.51
C ASP A 181 -0.07 5.12 -2.40
N ILE A 182 0.17 5.73 -3.55
CA ILE A 182 0.93 5.19 -4.68
C ILE A 182 2.46 5.38 -4.57
N ALA A 183 2.97 5.85 -3.44
CA ALA A 183 4.40 6.11 -3.27
C ALA A 183 5.28 4.84 -3.33
N SER A 184 4.71 3.68 -2.99
CA SER A 184 5.39 2.38 -2.98
C SER A 184 5.29 1.61 -4.31
N PHE A 185 4.63 2.20 -5.34
CA PHE A 185 4.49 1.54 -6.63
C PHE A 185 5.83 1.14 -7.23
N SER A 186 5.89 -0.09 -7.69
CA SER A 186 7.07 -0.73 -8.23
C SER A 186 6.68 -1.68 -9.36
N TYR A 187 7.64 -2.37 -9.95
CA TYR A 187 7.35 -3.55 -10.77
C TYR A 187 7.92 -4.81 -10.11
N GLY A 188 7.26 -5.95 -10.30
CA GLY A 188 7.68 -7.23 -9.78
C GLY A 188 6.57 -8.28 -9.79
N HIS A 189 6.80 -9.36 -9.03
CA HIS A 189 5.84 -10.46 -8.97
C HIS A 189 4.59 -10.04 -8.18
N PRO A 190 3.35 -10.32 -8.66
CA PRO A 190 2.10 -9.97 -7.99
C PRO A 190 1.98 -10.42 -6.53
N TYR A 191 2.68 -11.48 -6.16
CA TYR A 191 2.64 -12.00 -4.79
C TYR A 191 3.23 -11.06 -3.74
N PHE A 192 3.95 -10.01 -4.11
CA PHE A 192 4.32 -8.95 -3.17
C PHE A 192 3.09 -8.18 -2.67
N ASP A 193 2.12 -7.90 -3.56
CA ASP A 193 0.87 -7.27 -3.17
C ASP A 193 -0.04 -8.22 -2.40
N ILE A 194 -0.12 -9.49 -2.82
CA ILE A 194 -0.89 -10.50 -2.09
C ILE A 194 -0.32 -10.72 -0.68
N ALA A 195 1.00 -10.74 -0.53
CA ALA A 195 1.66 -10.84 0.77
C ALA A 195 1.31 -9.65 1.69
N MET A 196 1.20 -8.43 1.13
CA MET A 196 0.74 -7.28 1.90
C MET A 196 -0.70 -7.45 2.39
N MET A 197 -1.60 -7.95 1.54
CA MET A 197 -2.99 -8.23 1.92
C MET A 197 -3.07 -9.30 3.01
N VAL A 198 -2.27 -10.37 2.90
CA VAL A 198 -2.16 -11.42 3.93
C VAL A 198 -1.61 -10.84 5.23
N ALA A 199 -0.58 -9.98 5.19
CA ALA A 199 -0.03 -9.34 6.38
C ALA A 199 -1.10 -8.54 7.12
N ILE A 200 -1.87 -7.70 6.41
CA ILE A 200 -2.98 -6.93 6.99
C ILE A 200 -4.05 -7.86 7.58
N HIS A 201 -4.41 -8.93 6.87
CA HIS A 201 -5.38 -9.90 7.34
C HIS A 201 -4.93 -10.55 8.66
N MET A 202 -3.72 -11.08 8.72
CA MET A 202 -3.15 -11.70 9.93
C MET A 202 -3.09 -10.73 11.11
N LEU A 203 -2.53 -9.53 10.90
CA LEU A 203 -2.38 -8.52 11.95
C LEU A 203 -3.72 -7.98 12.46
N SER A 204 -4.78 -8.04 11.65
CA SER A 204 -6.13 -7.63 12.04
C SER A 204 -6.70 -8.50 13.16
N PHE A 205 -6.44 -9.80 13.16
CA PHE A 205 -6.89 -10.71 14.20
C PHE A 205 -6.16 -10.49 15.53
N GLY A 206 -4.89 -10.04 15.48
CA GLY A 206 -4.10 -9.71 16.67
C GLY A 206 -4.60 -8.45 17.40
N ASN A 207 -5.23 -7.51 16.68
CA ASN A 207 -5.73 -6.26 17.28
C ASN A 207 -7.03 -5.76 16.63
N PRO A 208 -8.19 -6.37 16.95
CA PRO A 208 -9.47 -6.02 16.34
C PRO A 208 -9.91 -4.55 16.55
N ALA A 209 -9.56 -3.94 17.70
CA ALA A 209 -9.90 -2.56 17.96
C ALA A 209 -9.14 -1.59 17.05
N PHE A 210 -7.84 -1.81 16.87
CA PHE A 210 -7.02 -1.04 15.95
C PHE A 210 -7.46 -1.24 14.50
N HIS A 211 -7.83 -2.48 14.12
CA HIS A 211 -8.39 -2.77 12.81
C HIS A 211 -9.66 -1.94 12.53
N GLN A 212 -10.60 -1.94 13.49
CA GLN A 212 -11.85 -1.17 13.38
C GLN A 212 -11.58 0.34 13.25
N GLU A 213 -10.61 0.86 13.99
CA GLU A 213 -10.22 2.27 13.92
C GLU A 213 -9.63 2.62 12.55
N LEU A 214 -8.75 1.77 12.02
CA LEU A 214 -8.02 2.01 10.77
C LEU A 214 -8.89 1.81 9.53
N PHE A 215 -9.65 0.70 9.49
CA PHE A 215 -10.40 0.28 8.29
C PHE A 215 -11.89 0.56 8.35
N HIS A 216 -12.44 0.99 9.51
CA HIS A 216 -13.86 1.28 9.72
C HIS A 216 -14.79 0.07 9.48
N CYS A 217 -14.28 -1.14 9.58
CA CYS A 217 -15.04 -2.39 9.50
C CYS A 217 -14.55 -3.37 10.57
N THR A 218 -15.39 -4.35 10.89
CA THR A 218 -14.98 -5.41 11.82
C THR A 218 -14.00 -6.39 11.17
N VAL A 219 -13.29 -7.16 11.99
CA VAL A 219 -12.39 -8.23 11.48
C VAL A 219 -13.20 -9.27 10.69
N ASP A 220 -14.41 -9.65 11.15
CA ASP A 220 -15.27 -10.60 10.44
C ASP A 220 -15.70 -10.07 9.06
N GLN A 221 -15.99 -8.77 8.93
CA GLN A 221 -16.30 -8.15 7.65
C GLN A 221 -15.08 -8.12 6.72
N SER A 222 -13.91 -7.83 7.26
CA SER A 222 -12.64 -7.89 6.53
C SER A 222 -12.32 -9.31 6.07
N ASP A 223 -12.53 -10.32 6.92
CA ASP A 223 -12.37 -11.73 6.57
C ASP A 223 -13.34 -12.15 5.45
N ALA A 224 -14.61 -11.79 5.55
CA ALA A 224 -15.58 -12.07 4.50
C ALA A 224 -15.18 -11.44 3.16
N PHE A 225 -14.66 -10.21 3.17
CA PHE A 225 -14.11 -9.56 1.97
C PHE A 225 -12.90 -10.33 1.42
N TRP A 226 -11.97 -10.73 2.29
CA TRP A 226 -10.78 -11.49 1.92
C TRP A 226 -11.12 -12.85 1.31
N GLN A 227 -12.08 -13.58 1.88
CA GLN A 227 -12.53 -14.87 1.34
C GLN A 227 -13.14 -14.72 -0.07
N CYS A 228 -13.94 -13.66 -0.30
CA CYS A 228 -14.46 -13.36 -1.64
C CYS A 228 -13.33 -13.00 -2.61
N PHE A 229 -12.34 -12.19 -2.19
CA PHE A 229 -11.18 -11.85 -3.01
C PHE A 229 -10.36 -13.09 -3.40
N ILE A 230 -10.06 -14.00 -2.46
CA ILE A 230 -9.32 -15.24 -2.76
C ILE A 230 -10.01 -16.02 -3.87
N LYS A 231 -11.31 -16.23 -3.72
CA LYS A 231 -12.12 -16.97 -4.69
C LYS A 231 -12.10 -16.33 -6.07
N GLU A 232 -12.25 -15.02 -6.15
CA GLU A 232 -12.25 -14.26 -7.39
C GLU A 232 -10.86 -14.19 -8.05
N TYR A 233 -9.81 -14.02 -7.26
CA TYR A 233 -8.45 -13.83 -7.78
C TYR A 233 -7.78 -15.14 -8.16
N PHE A 234 -7.86 -16.17 -7.31
CA PHE A 234 -7.19 -17.48 -7.49
C PHE A 234 -8.10 -18.56 -8.06
N GLY A 235 -9.41 -18.38 -8.01
CA GLY A 235 -10.42 -19.34 -8.47
C GLY A 235 -11.05 -20.17 -7.34
N GLU A 236 -12.13 -20.86 -7.72
CA GLU A 236 -12.89 -21.72 -6.80
C GLU A 236 -12.00 -22.84 -6.23
N GLY A 237 -12.13 -23.07 -4.92
CA GLY A 237 -11.44 -24.16 -4.21
C GLY A 237 -10.06 -23.81 -3.66
N VAL A 238 -9.51 -22.62 -3.94
CA VAL A 238 -8.30 -22.14 -3.27
C VAL A 238 -8.67 -21.63 -1.88
N THR A 239 -7.97 -22.13 -0.86
CA THR A 239 -8.21 -21.75 0.54
C THR A 239 -7.24 -20.68 1.02
N ASN A 240 -7.61 -19.95 2.10
CA ASN A 240 -6.73 -18.98 2.74
C ASN A 240 -5.37 -19.61 3.10
N ALA A 241 -5.35 -20.80 3.73
CA ALA A 241 -4.11 -21.48 4.09
C ALA A 241 -3.19 -21.78 2.88
N GLN A 242 -3.78 -22.10 1.72
CA GLN A 242 -3.00 -22.30 0.49
C GLN A 242 -2.40 -20.97 -0.01
N VAL A 243 -3.15 -19.85 0.07
CA VAL A 243 -2.62 -18.54 -0.31
C VAL A 243 -1.49 -18.13 0.64
N GLU A 244 -1.68 -18.26 1.94
CA GLU A 244 -0.65 -17.99 2.96
C GLU A 244 0.63 -18.78 2.68
N GLN A 245 0.52 -20.07 2.40
CA GLN A 245 1.65 -20.93 2.04
C GLN A 245 2.36 -20.47 0.76
N MET A 246 1.60 -20.10 -0.28
CA MET A 246 2.18 -19.64 -1.56
C MET A 246 2.94 -18.32 -1.40
N VAL A 247 2.48 -17.43 -0.54
CA VAL A 247 3.09 -16.11 -0.38
C VAL A 247 4.04 -16.02 0.81
N LEU A 248 4.20 -17.07 1.61
CA LEU A 248 5.01 -17.06 2.84
C LEU A 248 6.42 -16.47 2.66
N PRO A 249 7.19 -16.78 1.60
CA PRO A 249 8.50 -16.16 1.40
C PRO A 249 8.42 -14.65 1.12
N TYR A 250 7.41 -14.20 0.39
CA TYR A 250 7.14 -12.79 0.13
C TYR A 250 6.68 -12.06 1.39
N LEU A 251 5.83 -12.75 2.17
CA LEU A 251 5.29 -12.25 3.43
C LEU A 251 6.40 -12.05 4.48
N ALA A 252 7.34 -12.98 4.57
CA ALA A 252 8.52 -12.86 5.45
C ALA A 252 9.33 -11.59 5.12
N VAL A 253 9.59 -11.34 3.84
CA VAL A 253 10.25 -10.11 3.39
C VAL A 253 9.40 -8.88 3.71
N ARG A 254 8.09 -8.93 3.45
CA ARG A 254 7.17 -7.80 3.72
C ARG A 254 7.12 -7.44 5.21
N ILE A 255 7.08 -8.42 6.10
CA ILE A 255 7.14 -8.17 7.55
C ILE A 255 8.42 -7.41 7.94
N LEU A 256 9.57 -7.82 7.42
CA LEU A 256 10.84 -7.13 7.69
C LEU A 256 10.84 -5.69 7.16
N THR A 257 10.23 -5.42 6.00
CA THR A 257 10.09 -4.04 5.48
C THR A 257 9.10 -3.22 6.31
N MET A 258 7.98 -3.81 6.77
CA MET A 258 7.01 -3.15 7.64
C MET A 258 7.62 -2.75 8.99
N GLU A 259 8.51 -3.55 9.55
CA GLU A 259 9.27 -3.18 10.76
C GLU A 259 10.11 -1.93 10.52
N THR A 260 10.78 -1.84 9.38
CA THR A 260 11.59 -0.68 8.97
C THR A 260 10.70 0.57 8.78
N GLU A 261 9.59 0.43 8.06
CA GLU A 261 8.63 1.51 7.79
C GLU A 261 7.99 2.07 9.06
N SER A 262 7.57 1.18 9.97
CA SER A 262 6.89 1.55 11.20
C SER A 262 7.83 2.01 12.32
N GLY A 263 9.14 1.75 12.17
CA GLY A 263 10.14 2.02 13.21
C GLY A 263 9.97 1.18 14.49
N ARG A 264 9.31 0.03 14.41
CA ARG A 264 9.09 -0.89 15.54
C ARG A 264 9.01 -2.35 15.06
N PRO A 265 9.44 -3.31 15.90
CA PRO A 265 9.30 -4.72 15.56
C PRO A 265 7.82 -5.13 15.58
N ILE A 266 7.46 -6.07 14.71
CA ILE A 266 6.15 -6.73 14.73
C ILE A 266 6.21 -7.88 15.74
N PRO A 267 5.26 -7.95 16.70
CA PRO A 267 5.27 -9.00 17.72
C PRO A 267 5.13 -10.40 17.10
N SER A 268 5.99 -11.32 17.48
CA SER A 268 5.98 -12.71 16.99
C SER A 268 4.66 -13.44 17.28
N ALA A 269 3.96 -13.04 18.36
CA ALA A 269 2.68 -13.62 18.74
C ALA A 269 1.57 -13.31 17.71
N ASP A 270 1.69 -12.21 16.96
CA ASP A 270 0.71 -11.78 15.96
C ASP A 270 0.90 -12.53 14.63
N ILE A 271 2.13 -13.09 14.40
CA ILE A 271 2.52 -13.73 13.14
C ILE A 271 3.43 -14.96 13.39
N PRO A 272 3.02 -15.96 14.20
CA PRO A 272 3.90 -17.01 14.67
C PRO A 272 4.53 -17.84 13.55
N GLU A 273 3.78 -18.16 12.50
CA GLU A 273 4.26 -18.98 11.37
C GLU A 273 5.28 -18.22 10.52
N VAL A 274 5.04 -16.94 10.29
CA VAL A 274 5.96 -16.06 9.55
C VAL A 274 7.25 -15.86 10.35
N THR A 275 7.14 -15.69 11.67
CA THR A 275 8.30 -15.58 12.55
C THR A 275 9.13 -16.86 12.51
N ALA A 276 8.49 -18.04 12.64
CA ALA A 276 9.18 -19.31 12.55
C ALA A 276 9.89 -19.49 11.18
N PHE A 277 9.27 -19.03 10.10
CA PHE A 277 9.90 -19.06 8.78
C PHE A 277 11.11 -18.10 8.72
N ILE A 278 10.99 -16.87 9.20
CA ILE A 278 12.09 -15.90 9.26
C ILE A 278 13.25 -16.46 10.09
N ASP A 279 12.98 -17.04 11.26
CA ASP A 279 14.00 -17.60 12.15
C ASP A 279 14.70 -18.84 11.55
N SER A 280 14.07 -19.50 10.57
CA SER A 280 14.65 -20.64 9.85
C SER A 280 15.60 -20.26 8.71
N LEU A 281 15.61 -18.97 8.31
CA LEU A 281 16.54 -18.49 7.29
C LEU A 281 17.98 -18.53 7.78
#